data_8a56ef779e328f1b48f06b3efad3f605
#
_entry.id   8a56ef779e328f1b48f06b3efad3f605
#
_cell.length_a   1.000
_cell.length_b   1.000
_cell.length_c   1.000
_cell.angle_alpha   90.00
_cell.angle_beta   90.00
_cell.angle_gamma   90.00
#
_symmetry.space_group_name_H-M   'P 1'
#
loop_
_entity.id
_entity.type
_entity.pdbx_description
1 polymer ?
#
loop_
_entity_poly.entity_id
_entity_poly.type
_entity_poly.pdbx_seq_one_letter_code
_entity_poly.pdbx_strand_id
1 'polypeptide(L)'
;MTEARSDSRRMTISDPQVMRAMAHPARIAIMEYLNSREAGGTATECAEIVGLSPSATSYHLRALAKFGLVEQAPSRGDARERLWRVPSGSVLVEAGRDAGPEARAAEQALVEAHAVRAMERTRDWLRRAGDESAEWYDTALFTDTLVLLTAEELAELNEAVLALLRPYHPRRRQGEPPPGARTVAVQYRTVPLA
;
A
#
# COMPACT_ATOMS: atom_id res chain seq x y z
N MET A 1 -9.32 -25.81 23.59
CA MET A 1 -9.36 -24.33 23.49
C MET A 1 -8.72 -23.96 22.17
N THR A 2 -9.57 -23.73 21.19
CA THR A 2 -9.14 -23.46 19.80
C THR A 2 -9.04 -21.95 19.67
N GLU A 3 -7.80 -21.41 19.75
CA GLU A 3 -7.56 -20.01 19.46
C GLU A 3 -7.87 -19.74 17.99
N ALA A 4 -8.80 -18.84 17.78
CA ALA A 4 -9.15 -18.33 16.47
C ALA A 4 -7.92 -17.66 15.85
N ARG A 5 -7.30 -18.30 14.87
CA ARG A 5 -6.36 -17.68 13.95
C ARG A 5 -7.12 -16.56 13.23
N SER A 6 -6.91 -15.34 13.70
CA SER A 6 -7.25 -14.13 12.92
C SER A 6 -6.39 -14.14 11.66
N ASP A 7 -6.88 -14.82 10.66
CA ASP A 7 -6.32 -14.83 9.32
C ASP A 7 -6.50 -13.45 8.71
N SER A 8 -5.48 -12.58 8.84
CA SER A 8 -5.46 -11.32 8.12
C SER A 8 -5.24 -11.65 6.65
N ARG A 9 -6.32 -11.93 5.95
CA ARG A 9 -6.37 -12.23 4.53
C ARG A 9 -5.63 -11.18 3.73
N ARG A 10 -4.56 -11.61 3.07
CA ARG A 10 -4.01 -10.91 1.93
C ARG A 10 -5.12 -10.87 0.87
N MET A 11 -5.54 -9.67 0.44
CA MET A 11 -6.50 -9.54 -0.65
C MET A 11 -5.75 -9.78 -1.96
N THR A 12 -6.04 -10.87 -2.63
CA THR A 12 -5.54 -11.12 -3.99
C THR A 12 -6.48 -10.46 -4.99
N ILE A 13 -5.95 -9.60 -5.84
CA ILE A 13 -6.68 -8.92 -6.91
C ILE A 13 -6.29 -9.58 -8.23
N SER A 14 -7.25 -10.31 -8.80
CA SER A 14 -7.13 -10.95 -10.12
C SER A 14 -8.10 -10.35 -11.16
N ASP A 15 -9.08 -9.55 -10.74
CA ASP A 15 -10.04 -8.90 -11.63
C ASP A 15 -9.39 -7.70 -12.36
N PRO A 16 -9.34 -7.71 -13.72
CA PRO A 16 -8.78 -6.61 -14.50
C PRO A 16 -9.46 -5.26 -14.27
N GLN A 17 -10.75 -5.24 -13.93
CA GLN A 17 -11.47 -4.00 -13.64
C GLN A 17 -10.99 -3.39 -12.32
N VAL A 18 -10.72 -4.22 -11.30
CA VAL A 18 -10.17 -3.79 -10.02
C VAL A 18 -8.75 -3.28 -10.21
N MET A 19 -7.91 -3.99 -10.97
CA MET A 19 -6.54 -3.56 -11.29
C MET A 19 -6.53 -2.19 -11.97
N ARG A 20 -7.35 -2.00 -13.01
CA ARG A 20 -7.50 -0.69 -13.67
C ARG A 20 -8.02 0.40 -12.74
N ALA A 21 -8.96 0.05 -11.85
CA ALA A 21 -9.43 1.01 -10.87
C ALA A 21 -8.31 1.45 -9.92
N MET A 22 -7.39 0.57 -9.55
CA MET A 22 -6.26 0.88 -8.69
C MET A 22 -5.13 1.61 -9.40
N ALA A 23 -4.95 1.44 -10.71
CA ALA A 23 -3.83 2.00 -11.47
C ALA A 23 -3.85 3.55 -11.60
N HIS A 24 -4.82 4.23 -11.01
CA HIS A 24 -4.92 5.69 -11.03
C HIS A 24 -4.05 6.32 -9.92
N PRO A 25 -3.14 7.28 -10.23
CA PRO A 25 -2.20 7.85 -9.25
C PRO A 25 -2.88 8.37 -7.98
N ALA A 26 -3.96 9.15 -8.08
CA ALA A 26 -4.68 9.66 -6.92
C ALA A 26 -5.27 8.53 -6.05
N ARG A 27 -5.72 7.42 -6.64
CA ARG A 27 -6.26 6.28 -5.88
C ARG A 27 -5.17 5.52 -5.15
N ILE A 28 -3.99 5.35 -5.76
CA ILE A 28 -2.82 4.79 -5.10
C ILE A 28 -2.46 5.63 -3.88
N ALA A 29 -2.34 6.95 -4.04
CA ALA A 29 -2.00 7.86 -2.94
C ALA A 29 -3.06 7.88 -1.83
N ILE A 30 -4.36 7.84 -2.18
CA ILE A 30 -5.46 7.72 -1.20
C ILE A 30 -5.34 6.41 -0.42
N MET A 31 -5.12 5.28 -1.10
CA MET A 31 -4.99 3.98 -0.43
C MET A 31 -3.76 3.92 0.46
N GLU A 32 -2.62 4.47 0.04
CA GLU A 32 -1.42 4.60 0.87
C GLU A 32 -1.70 5.39 2.14
N TYR A 33 -2.34 6.54 2.01
CA TYR A 33 -2.71 7.38 3.16
C TYR A 33 -3.64 6.66 4.13
N LEU A 34 -4.72 6.05 3.62
CA LEU A 34 -5.67 5.32 4.45
C LEU A 34 -5.06 4.07 5.09
N ASN A 35 -4.10 3.42 4.41
CA ASN A 35 -3.43 2.23 4.93
C ASN A 35 -2.37 2.55 6.00
N SER A 36 -1.81 3.77 5.99
CA SER A 36 -0.88 4.25 7.02
C SER A 36 -1.58 4.63 8.33
N ARG A 37 -2.92 4.62 8.38
CA ARG A 37 -3.72 5.06 9.53
C ARG A 37 -4.72 3.98 9.96
N GLU A 38 -4.65 3.56 11.21
CA GLU A 38 -5.59 2.60 11.77
C GLU A 38 -7.02 3.15 11.79
N ALA A 39 -7.17 4.39 12.22
CA ALA A 39 -8.48 5.05 12.33
C ALA A 39 -9.08 5.48 10.98
N GLY A 40 -8.36 5.27 9.85
CA GLY A 40 -8.79 5.76 8.54
C GLY A 40 -8.66 7.27 8.36
N GLY A 41 -9.37 7.84 7.39
CA GLY A 41 -9.35 9.26 7.08
C GLY A 41 -10.61 9.74 6.38
N THR A 42 -10.83 11.07 6.41
CA THR A 42 -11.92 11.74 5.73
C THR A 42 -11.60 12.00 4.25
N ALA A 43 -12.62 12.34 3.47
CA ALA A 43 -12.41 12.77 2.08
C ALA A 43 -11.61 14.08 1.99
N THR A 44 -11.74 14.96 3.00
CA THR A 44 -10.98 16.22 3.07
C THR A 44 -9.51 15.96 3.34
N GLU A 45 -9.18 15.14 4.33
CA GLU A 45 -7.80 14.74 4.60
C GLU A 45 -7.15 14.04 3.40
N CYS A 46 -7.90 13.14 2.73
CA CYS A 46 -7.40 12.53 1.49
C CYS A 46 -7.19 13.57 0.37
N ALA A 47 -8.05 14.59 0.26
CA ALA A 47 -7.94 15.63 -0.75
C ALA A 47 -6.65 16.46 -0.60
N GLU A 48 -6.27 16.78 0.63
CA GLU A 48 -5.02 17.47 0.95
C GLU A 48 -3.79 16.66 0.49
N ILE A 49 -3.82 15.33 0.72
CA ILE A 49 -2.71 14.43 0.34
C ILE A 49 -2.55 14.30 -1.17
N VAL A 50 -3.64 14.27 -1.92
CA VAL A 50 -3.59 14.05 -3.38
C VAL A 50 -3.61 15.36 -4.18
N GLY A 51 -3.74 16.52 -3.52
CA GLY A 51 -3.80 17.82 -4.18
C GLY A 51 -5.05 18.01 -5.05
N LEU A 52 -6.17 17.37 -4.68
CA LEU A 52 -7.45 17.45 -5.40
C LEU A 52 -8.53 18.13 -4.56
N SER A 53 -9.62 18.52 -5.21
CA SER A 53 -10.80 19.00 -4.47
C SER A 53 -11.45 17.86 -3.66
N PRO A 54 -12.13 18.16 -2.52
CA PRO A 54 -12.88 17.15 -1.75
C PRO A 54 -13.94 16.43 -2.59
N SER A 55 -14.54 17.11 -3.57
CA SER A 55 -15.52 16.50 -4.49
C SER A 55 -14.88 15.46 -5.40
N ALA A 56 -13.74 15.78 -6.03
CA ALA A 56 -12.99 14.84 -6.87
C ALA A 56 -12.48 13.65 -6.04
N THR A 57 -11.98 13.91 -4.82
CA THR A 57 -11.53 12.86 -3.90
C THR A 57 -12.66 11.95 -3.47
N SER A 58 -13.85 12.50 -3.19
CA SER A 58 -15.05 11.70 -2.90
C SER A 58 -15.47 10.81 -4.08
N TYR A 59 -15.25 11.24 -5.32
CA TYR A 59 -15.44 10.39 -6.49
C TYR A 59 -14.45 9.21 -6.50
N HIS A 60 -13.17 9.46 -6.24
CA HIS A 60 -12.15 8.40 -6.17
C HIS A 60 -12.44 7.40 -5.04
N LEU A 61 -12.81 7.88 -3.85
CA LEU A 61 -13.19 7.03 -2.73
C LEU A 61 -14.39 6.13 -3.04
N ARG A 62 -15.43 6.66 -3.68
CA ARG A 62 -16.59 5.86 -4.13
C ARG A 62 -16.21 4.84 -5.19
N ALA A 63 -15.31 5.20 -6.12
CA ALA A 63 -14.82 4.27 -7.12
C ALA A 63 -14.02 3.11 -6.49
N LEU A 64 -13.21 3.37 -5.47
CA LEU A 64 -12.51 2.35 -4.69
C LEU A 64 -13.48 1.49 -3.86
N ALA A 65 -14.49 2.12 -3.24
CA ALA A 65 -15.50 1.43 -2.44
C ALA A 65 -16.36 0.48 -3.27
N LYS A 66 -16.65 0.81 -4.53
CA LYS A 66 -17.37 -0.09 -5.46
C LYS A 66 -16.71 -1.46 -5.57
N PHE A 67 -15.39 -1.53 -5.43
CA PHE A 67 -14.60 -2.76 -5.51
C PHE A 67 -14.17 -3.30 -4.13
N GLY A 68 -14.70 -2.73 -3.03
CA GLY A 68 -14.33 -3.16 -1.69
C GLY A 68 -12.88 -2.82 -1.28
N LEU A 69 -12.21 -1.95 -2.03
CA LEU A 69 -10.83 -1.53 -1.74
C LEU A 69 -10.76 -0.54 -0.58
N VAL A 70 -11.82 0.21 -0.36
CA VAL A 70 -12.05 1.02 0.83
C VAL A 70 -13.47 0.81 1.32
N GLU A 71 -13.70 1.02 2.61
CA GLU A 71 -15.01 0.96 3.25
C GLU A 71 -15.21 2.14 4.18
N GLN A 72 -16.46 2.42 4.55
CA GLN A 72 -16.76 3.41 5.58
C GLN A 72 -16.40 2.85 6.95
N ALA A 73 -15.67 3.63 7.74
CA ALA A 73 -15.36 3.34 9.14
C ALA A 73 -16.32 4.06 10.06
N PRO A 74 -16.50 3.59 11.33
CA PRO A 74 -17.23 4.32 12.34
C PRO A 74 -16.67 5.73 12.53
N SER A 75 -17.58 6.71 12.75
CA SER A 75 -17.22 8.10 13.02
C SER A 75 -16.38 8.21 14.30
N ARG A 76 -15.46 9.18 14.37
CA ARG A 76 -14.65 9.52 15.55
C ARG A 76 -15.39 10.33 16.61
N GLY A 77 -16.72 10.39 16.56
CA GLY A 77 -17.56 11.11 17.51
C GLY A 77 -18.45 12.21 16.88
N ASP A 78 -18.16 12.65 15.64
CA ASP A 78 -19.08 13.50 14.88
C ASP A 78 -19.79 12.64 13.81
N ALA A 79 -21.11 12.46 13.99
CA ALA A 79 -21.96 11.68 13.08
C ALA A 79 -22.02 12.25 11.63
N ARG A 80 -21.53 13.48 11.41
CA ARG A 80 -21.49 14.11 10.09
C ARG A 80 -20.20 13.77 9.31
N GLU A 81 -19.18 13.25 9.99
CA GLU A 81 -17.89 12.93 9.41
C GLU A 81 -17.89 11.50 8.86
N ARG A 82 -17.72 11.35 7.57
CA ARG A 82 -17.56 10.03 6.93
C ARG A 82 -16.10 9.66 6.87
N LEU A 83 -15.72 8.66 7.66
CA LEU A 83 -14.38 8.09 7.65
C LEU A 83 -14.31 6.94 6.64
N TRP A 84 -13.18 6.86 5.96
CA TRP A 84 -12.83 5.80 5.04
C TRP A 84 -11.62 5.04 5.55
N ARG A 85 -11.61 3.73 5.35
CA ARG A 85 -10.44 2.88 5.68
C ARG A 85 -10.26 1.81 4.62
N VAL A 86 -9.06 1.25 4.54
CA VAL A 86 -8.77 0.05 3.73
C VAL A 86 -9.16 -1.18 4.56
N PRO A 87 -10.01 -2.11 4.12
CA PRO A 87 -10.44 -3.25 4.93
C PRO A 87 -9.33 -4.29 5.15
N SER A 88 -8.34 -4.38 4.25
CA SER A 88 -7.22 -5.31 4.30
C SER A 88 -5.89 -4.58 4.31
N GLY A 89 -4.94 -5.08 5.13
CA GLY A 89 -3.62 -4.43 5.32
C GLY A 89 -2.63 -4.63 4.18
N SER A 90 -2.79 -5.63 3.34
CA SER A 90 -1.91 -5.88 2.19
C SER A 90 -2.71 -6.40 1.00
N VAL A 91 -2.33 -5.93 -0.18
CA VAL A 91 -2.91 -6.32 -1.45
C VAL A 91 -1.85 -7.03 -2.26
N LEU A 92 -2.15 -8.23 -2.71
CA LEU A 92 -1.38 -8.94 -3.74
C LEU A 92 -2.08 -8.73 -5.07
N VAL A 93 -1.34 -8.28 -6.06
CA VAL A 93 -1.84 -8.15 -7.44
C VAL A 93 -1.28 -9.30 -8.25
N GLU A 94 -2.15 -10.08 -8.85
CA GLU A 94 -1.76 -11.25 -9.62
C GLU A 94 -2.81 -11.57 -10.68
N ALA A 95 -2.48 -11.38 -11.95
CA ALA A 95 -3.36 -11.78 -13.04
C ALA A 95 -3.42 -13.30 -13.23
N GLY A 96 -2.39 -14.02 -12.75
CA GLY A 96 -2.23 -15.44 -12.94
C GLY A 96 -1.54 -15.80 -14.25
N ARG A 97 -0.86 -16.95 -14.27
CA ARG A 97 -0.06 -17.41 -15.39
C ARG A 97 -0.85 -17.56 -16.70
N ASP A 98 -2.09 -18.02 -16.57
CA ASP A 98 -2.97 -18.31 -17.74
C ASP A 98 -3.93 -17.15 -18.05
N ALA A 99 -3.66 -15.96 -17.49
CA ALA A 99 -4.48 -14.77 -17.71
C ALA A 99 -4.49 -14.35 -19.18
N GLY A 100 -5.66 -13.92 -19.64
CA GLY A 100 -5.82 -13.36 -20.97
C GLY A 100 -5.13 -12.00 -21.14
N PRO A 101 -5.02 -11.50 -22.39
CA PRO A 101 -4.31 -10.26 -22.70
C PRO A 101 -4.82 -9.05 -21.91
N GLU A 102 -6.11 -8.97 -21.66
CA GLU A 102 -6.74 -7.88 -20.91
C GLU A 102 -6.29 -7.83 -19.44
N ALA A 103 -6.24 -8.99 -18.79
CA ALA A 103 -5.80 -9.09 -17.39
C ALA A 103 -4.31 -8.78 -17.24
N ARG A 104 -3.48 -9.26 -18.16
CA ARG A 104 -2.04 -8.97 -18.19
C ARG A 104 -1.77 -7.47 -18.41
N ALA A 105 -2.49 -6.84 -19.33
CA ALA A 105 -2.37 -5.40 -19.55
C ALA A 105 -2.80 -4.58 -18.32
N ALA A 106 -3.84 -5.02 -17.61
CA ALA A 106 -4.30 -4.37 -16.40
C ALA A 106 -3.30 -4.54 -15.23
N GLU A 107 -2.73 -5.72 -15.07
CA GLU A 107 -1.67 -6.00 -14.10
C GLU A 107 -0.43 -5.13 -14.39
N GLN A 108 0.04 -5.13 -15.64
CA GLN A 108 1.18 -4.31 -16.04
C GLN A 108 0.95 -2.83 -15.73
N ALA A 109 -0.21 -2.27 -16.12
CA ALA A 109 -0.54 -0.88 -15.85
C ALA A 109 -0.53 -0.56 -14.35
N LEU A 110 -1.03 -1.48 -13.50
CA LEU A 110 -1.03 -1.30 -12.06
C LEU A 110 0.39 -1.37 -11.47
N VAL A 111 1.20 -2.34 -11.90
CA VAL A 111 2.60 -2.48 -11.45
C VAL A 111 3.42 -1.25 -11.85
N GLU A 112 3.25 -0.76 -13.09
CA GLU A 112 3.90 0.45 -13.58
C GLU A 112 3.48 1.68 -12.78
N ALA A 113 2.19 1.85 -12.50
CA ALA A 113 1.69 2.97 -11.69
C ALA A 113 2.29 2.97 -10.26
N HIS A 114 2.40 1.80 -9.63
CA HIS A 114 3.09 1.65 -8.35
C HIS A 114 4.59 1.92 -8.46
N ALA A 115 5.24 1.54 -9.57
CA ALA A 115 6.67 1.83 -9.79
C ALA A 115 6.93 3.33 -9.92
N VAL A 116 6.10 4.04 -10.69
CA VAL A 116 6.14 5.51 -10.80
C VAL A 116 5.98 6.15 -9.44
N ARG A 117 4.95 5.76 -8.68
CA ARG A 117 4.69 6.29 -7.34
C ARG A 117 5.84 6.04 -6.37
N ALA A 118 6.46 4.88 -6.44
CA ALA A 118 7.62 4.53 -5.64
C ALA A 118 8.83 5.44 -5.96
N MET A 119 9.07 5.70 -7.25
CA MET A 119 10.13 6.60 -7.69
C MET A 119 9.87 8.06 -7.27
N GLU A 120 8.62 8.51 -7.31
CA GLU A 120 8.24 9.84 -6.80
C GLU A 120 8.61 9.99 -5.32
N ARG A 121 8.25 9.03 -4.47
CA ARG A 121 8.63 9.04 -3.04
C ARG A 121 10.13 9.06 -2.82
N THR A 122 10.89 8.30 -3.61
CA THR A 122 12.35 8.33 -3.55
C THR A 122 12.90 9.71 -3.90
N ARG A 123 12.40 10.33 -4.97
CA ARG A 123 12.80 11.69 -5.34
C ARG A 123 12.41 12.73 -4.29
N ASP A 124 11.23 12.60 -3.69
CA ASP A 124 10.78 13.47 -2.60
C ASP A 124 11.68 13.37 -1.38
N TRP A 125 12.07 12.15 -1.01
CA TRP A 125 13.06 11.94 0.04
C TRP A 125 14.39 12.62 -0.29
N LEU A 126 14.96 12.37 -1.47
CA LEU A 126 16.25 12.92 -1.87
C LEU A 126 16.26 14.46 -1.86
N ARG A 127 15.12 15.11 -2.21
CA ARG A 127 15.02 16.58 -2.17
C ARG A 127 15.06 17.16 -0.76
N ARG A 128 14.56 16.45 0.24
CA ARG A 128 14.46 16.91 1.64
C ARG A 128 15.46 16.23 2.58
N ALA A 129 16.27 15.31 2.07
CA ALA A 129 17.19 14.53 2.89
C ALA A 129 18.22 15.40 3.64
N GLY A 130 18.63 16.54 3.06
CA GLY A 130 19.55 17.47 3.71
C GLY A 130 18.96 18.19 4.95
N ASP A 131 17.63 18.25 5.06
CA ASP A 131 16.92 18.87 6.18
C ASP A 131 16.46 17.82 7.22
N GLU A 132 16.76 16.54 7.00
CA GLU A 132 16.34 15.45 7.88
C GLU A 132 17.26 15.35 9.10
N SER A 133 16.72 14.83 10.22
CA SER A 133 17.55 14.52 11.39
C SER A 133 18.57 13.42 11.08
N ALA A 134 19.76 13.48 11.70
CA ALA A 134 20.79 12.49 11.51
C ALA A 134 20.29 11.06 11.79
N GLU A 135 19.49 10.88 12.83
CA GLU A 135 18.87 9.60 13.19
C GLU A 135 18.08 8.99 12.03
N TRP A 136 17.24 9.76 11.35
CA TRP A 136 16.43 9.28 10.24
C TRP A 136 17.18 9.23 8.91
N TYR A 137 18.14 10.14 8.73
CA TYR A 137 18.99 10.13 7.55
C TYR A 137 19.85 8.87 7.48
N ASP A 138 20.51 8.52 8.59
CA ASP A 138 21.43 7.37 8.68
C ASP A 138 20.71 6.00 8.61
N THR A 139 19.40 5.98 8.85
CA THR A 139 18.58 4.76 8.73
C THR A 139 17.94 4.57 7.37
N ALA A 140 18.00 5.58 6.49
CA ALA A 140 17.49 5.44 5.12
C ALA A 140 18.40 4.51 4.31
N LEU A 141 17.78 3.53 3.63
CA LEU A 141 18.52 2.53 2.85
C LEU A 141 18.04 2.51 1.41
N PHE A 142 18.98 2.63 0.48
CA PHE A 142 18.80 2.34 -0.92
C PHE A 142 19.72 1.19 -1.30
N THR A 143 19.16 0.08 -1.71
CA THR A 143 19.94 -1.08 -2.13
C THR A 143 19.41 -1.63 -3.44
N ASP A 144 20.33 -2.04 -4.29
CA ASP A 144 20.07 -2.80 -5.51
C ASP A 144 21.09 -3.92 -5.55
N THR A 145 20.63 -5.16 -5.64
CA THR A 145 21.50 -6.33 -5.58
C THR A 145 20.99 -7.44 -6.50
N LEU A 146 21.91 -8.20 -7.07
CA LEU A 146 21.62 -9.39 -7.84
C LEU A 146 22.00 -10.61 -7.02
N VAL A 147 21.08 -11.55 -6.95
CA VAL A 147 21.27 -12.83 -6.23
C VAL A 147 20.98 -13.99 -7.17
N LEU A 148 21.66 -15.10 -6.98
CA LEU A 148 21.44 -16.32 -7.75
C LEU A 148 20.57 -17.27 -6.91
N LEU A 149 19.33 -17.50 -7.35
CA LEU A 149 18.33 -18.28 -6.63
C LEU A 149 17.59 -19.22 -7.59
N THR A 150 17.18 -20.35 -7.07
CA THR A 150 16.13 -21.16 -7.68
C THR A 150 14.76 -20.50 -7.47
N ALA A 151 13.73 -20.95 -8.17
CA ALA A 151 12.36 -20.47 -7.98
C ALA A 151 11.84 -20.77 -6.55
N GLU A 152 12.24 -21.89 -5.97
CA GLU A 152 11.88 -22.29 -4.60
C GLU A 152 12.54 -21.37 -3.57
N GLU A 153 13.85 -21.15 -3.68
CA GLU A 153 14.59 -20.20 -2.80
C GLU A 153 14.05 -18.77 -2.93
N LEU A 154 13.64 -18.35 -4.13
CA LEU A 154 13.01 -17.04 -4.32
C LEU A 154 11.66 -16.95 -3.61
N ALA A 155 10.84 -17.99 -3.66
CA ALA A 155 9.56 -18.03 -2.94
C ALA A 155 9.78 -17.97 -1.42
N GLU A 156 10.74 -18.73 -0.88
CA GLU A 156 11.10 -18.69 0.54
C GLU A 156 11.60 -17.31 0.98
N LEU A 157 12.47 -16.69 0.19
CA LEU A 157 12.97 -15.35 0.44
C LEU A 157 11.83 -14.31 0.48
N ASN A 158 10.90 -14.37 -0.48
CA ASN A 158 9.75 -13.48 -0.53
C ASN A 158 8.87 -13.62 0.72
N GLU A 159 8.56 -14.84 1.14
CA GLU A 159 7.78 -15.08 2.36
C GLU A 159 8.52 -14.62 3.63
N ALA A 160 9.83 -14.82 3.71
CA ALA A 160 10.65 -14.36 4.84
C ALA A 160 10.63 -12.82 4.96
N VAL A 161 10.83 -12.09 3.86
CA VAL A 161 10.79 -10.62 3.85
C VAL A 161 9.42 -10.12 4.24
N LEU A 162 8.33 -10.69 3.70
CA LEU A 162 6.97 -10.32 4.07
C LEU A 162 6.66 -10.63 5.55
N ALA A 163 7.19 -11.72 6.08
CA ALA A 163 7.06 -12.07 7.50
C ALA A 163 7.78 -11.06 8.40
N LEU A 164 8.99 -10.61 8.02
CA LEU A 164 9.74 -9.57 8.75
C LEU A 164 9.01 -8.23 8.79
N LEU A 165 8.32 -7.84 7.71
CA LEU A 165 7.58 -6.57 7.65
C LEU A 165 6.26 -6.60 8.41
N ARG A 166 5.66 -7.77 8.57
CA ARG A 166 4.31 -7.95 9.14
C ARG A 166 4.09 -7.31 10.52
N PRO A 167 5.01 -7.40 11.50
CA PRO A 167 4.83 -6.80 12.83
C PRO A 167 4.77 -5.27 12.81
N TYR A 168 5.39 -4.63 11.81
CA TYR A 168 5.48 -3.18 11.69
C TYR A 168 4.32 -2.56 10.90
N HIS A 169 3.44 -3.37 10.36
CA HIS A 169 2.26 -2.86 9.67
C HIS A 169 1.35 -2.12 10.66
N PRO A 170 0.89 -0.86 10.39
CA PRO A 170 0.16 -0.02 11.34
C PRO A 170 -1.00 -0.72 12.04
N ARG A 171 -1.74 -1.55 11.32
CA ARG A 171 -2.89 -2.31 11.85
C ARG A 171 -2.54 -3.58 12.62
N ARG A 172 -1.28 -3.99 12.62
CA ARG A 172 -0.80 -5.19 13.33
C ARG A 172 0.07 -4.84 14.51
N ARG A 173 0.48 -3.59 14.59
CA ARG A 173 1.26 -3.12 15.71
C ARG A 173 0.39 -3.14 16.96
N GLN A 174 0.74 -3.94 17.93
CA GLN A 174 0.06 -4.00 19.21
C GLN A 174 0.40 -2.76 20.05
N GLY A 175 -0.63 -2.11 20.60
CA GLY A 175 -0.46 -0.91 21.42
C GLY A 175 -0.21 0.38 20.62
N GLU A 176 0.04 1.47 21.35
CA GLU A 176 0.37 2.75 20.74
C GLU A 176 1.74 2.70 20.06
N PRO A 177 1.90 3.36 18.91
CA PRO A 177 3.21 3.48 18.27
C PRO A 177 4.22 4.12 19.25
N PRO A 178 5.47 3.65 19.30
CA PRO A 178 6.50 4.28 20.12
C PRO A 178 6.64 5.77 19.79
N PRO A 179 7.00 6.61 20.77
CA PRO A 179 7.32 8.01 20.52
C PRO A 179 8.34 8.14 19.38
N GLY A 180 8.09 9.05 18.45
CA GLY A 180 8.96 9.25 17.29
C GLY A 180 8.76 8.27 16.13
N ALA A 181 7.86 7.29 16.23
CA ALA A 181 7.56 6.39 15.11
C ALA A 181 6.98 7.16 13.91
N ARG A 182 7.50 6.85 12.71
CA ARG A 182 7.06 7.44 11.45
C ARG A 182 6.59 6.36 10.47
N THR A 183 5.75 6.73 9.54
CA THR A 183 5.43 5.86 8.39
C THR A 183 6.63 5.80 7.45
N VAL A 184 7.13 4.61 7.20
CA VAL A 184 8.25 4.34 6.29
C VAL A 184 7.73 3.57 5.08
N ALA A 185 8.10 4.02 3.88
CA ALA A 185 7.80 3.31 2.64
C ALA A 185 8.89 2.26 2.38
N VAL A 186 8.53 0.99 2.46
CA VAL A 186 9.39 -0.13 2.06
C VAL A 186 9.00 -0.58 0.67
N GLN A 187 9.97 -0.64 -0.24
CA GLN A 187 9.76 -1.07 -1.63
C GLN A 187 10.52 -2.38 -1.84
N TYR A 188 9.78 -3.43 -2.11
CA TYR A 188 10.35 -4.75 -2.34
C TYR A 188 9.80 -5.33 -3.63
N ARG A 189 10.68 -5.69 -4.53
CA ARG A 189 10.37 -6.31 -5.82
C ARG A 189 11.45 -7.31 -6.16
N THR A 190 11.03 -8.46 -6.62
CA THR A 190 11.92 -9.51 -7.12
C THR A 190 11.40 -9.96 -8.47
N VAL A 191 12.28 -9.93 -9.46
CA VAL A 191 11.97 -10.39 -10.82
C VAL A 191 13.16 -11.20 -11.35
N PRO A 192 12.93 -12.36 -11.97
CA PRO A 192 13.99 -13.07 -12.65
C PRO A 192 14.51 -12.22 -13.81
N LEU A 193 15.84 -12.18 -13.97
CA LEU A 193 16.47 -11.61 -15.14
C LEU A 193 16.57 -12.68 -16.24
N ALA A 194 16.46 -12.27 -17.51
CA ALA A 194 16.59 -13.16 -18.65
C ALA A 194 18.04 -13.63 -18.83
#